data_2024af5c61332929abfbe3b092e3dbef
#
_entry.id   2024af5c61332929abfbe3b092e3dbef
#
_cell.length_a   1.000
_cell.length_b   1.000
_cell.length_c   1.000
_cell.angle_alpha   90.00
_cell.angle_beta   90.00
_cell.angle_gamma   90.00
#
_symmetry.space_group_name_H-M   'P 1'
#
loop_
_entity.id
_entity.type
_entity.pdbx_description
1 polymer ?
#
loop_
_entity_poly.entity_id
_entity_poly.type
_entity_poly.pdbx_seq_one_letter_code
_entity_poly.pdbx_strand_id
1 'polypeptide(L)'
;MLDRILFIDNLSVGKHPSEWLGISLKKTIGILEIYGEDERLCFIEEDFRVTLNKLVHKPGYLKNDIGLDIGKFTDVYHFAAIVGGRAMIDGDPIQVALDLSIDAEFFFWVSRHKPQRVLYPSSSAAYPVSLQTRANTIQLKESDIDFNNMGQPDMTYGWTKLTGEFLAKITAKHYGVSITCIRPFSGYGEDQDYSYPTPAIARRAVFKEAPFEVWGSGHQGRDFVHIDDVLDCIELAMDKVHDGTAINIGQGVLTSFRELISLFCEFADYNPDIKPLLEK
;
A
#
# COMPACT_ATOMS: atom_id res chain seq x y z
N MET A 1 26.12 -11.70 -9.91
CA MET A 1 25.07 -12.66 -9.51
C MET A 1 23.77 -11.99 -9.96
N LEU A 2 22.89 -12.69 -10.63
CA LEU A 2 21.60 -12.09 -11.00
C LEU A 2 20.76 -11.94 -9.73
N ASP A 3 20.19 -10.76 -9.53
CA ASP A 3 19.33 -10.51 -8.38
C ASP A 3 18.06 -11.34 -8.48
N ARG A 4 17.61 -11.89 -7.37
CA ARG A 4 16.37 -12.67 -7.29
C ARG A 4 15.30 -11.85 -6.58
N ILE A 5 14.07 -11.97 -7.04
CA ILE A 5 12.89 -11.37 -6.42
C ILE A 5 12.04 -12.50 -5.86
N LEU A 6 11.72 -12.42 -4.57
CA LEU A 6 10.81 -13.34 -3.90
C LEU A 6 9.53 -12.59 -3.55
N PHE A 7 8.41 -13.02 -4.14
CA PHE A 7 7.07 -12.60 -3.76
C PHE A 7 6.50 -13.56 -2.72
N ILE A 8 5.87 -13.02 -1.69
CA ILE A 8 5.14 -13.79 -0.67
C ILE A 8 3.76 -13.15 -0.53
N ASP A 9 2.71 -13.91 -0.83
CA ASP A 9 1.32 -13.45 -0.76
C ASP A 9 0.41 -14.64 -0.45
N ASN A 10 -0.67 -14.43 0.30
CA ASN A 10 -1.66 -15.46 0.58
C ASN A 10 -2.84 -15.44 -0.39
N LEU A 11 -2.80 -14.58 -1.40
CA LEU A 11 -3.80 -14.41 -2.45
C LEU A 11 -5.22 -14.13 -1.92
N SER A 12 -5.33 -13.58 -0.71
CA SER A 12 -6.64 -13.24 -0.13
C SER A 12 -7.37 -12.13 -0.90
N VAL A 13 -6.62 -11.27 -1.60
CA VAL A 13 -7.14 -10.19 -2.45
C VAL A 13 -6.41 -10.14 -3.79
N GLY A 14 -5.09 -10.35 -3.80
CA GLY A 14 -4.25 -10.29 -4.98
C GLY A 14 -4.51 -11.39 -6.00
N LYS A 15 -4.07 -11.17 -7.23
CA LYS A 15 -4.08 -12.17 -8.29
C LYS A 15 -2.80 -12.99 -8.26
N HIS A 16 -2.92 -14.28 -8.63
CA HIS A 16 -1.76 -15.15 -8.74
C HIS A 16 -0.76 -14.62 -9.78
N PRO A 17 0.57 -14.70 -9.55
CA PRO A 17 1.58 -14.19 -10.47
C PRO A 17 1.43 -14.67 -11.92
N SER A 18 0.95 -15.89 -12.16
CA SER A 18 0.70 -16.42 -13.51
C SER A 18 -0.32 -15.59 -14.32
N GLU A 19 -1.16 -14.78 -13.65
CA GLU A 19 -2.21 -14.01 -14.32
C GLU A 19 -1.72 -12.63 -14.80
N TRP A 20 -0.67 -12.09 -14.20
CA TRP A 20 -0.21 -10.72 -14.46
C TRP A 20 1.27 -10.59 -14.82
N LEU A 21 2.11 -11.56 -14.44
CA LEU A 21 3.55 -11.45 -14.59
C LEU A 21 4.01 -11.50 -16.07
N GLY A 22 3.20 -12.12 -16.96
CA GLY A 22 3.56 -12.28 -18.37
C GLY A 22 4.77 -13.19 -18.63
N ILE A 23 5.23 -13.89 -17.60
CA ILE A 23 6.40 -14.80 -17.62
C ILE A 23 5.93 -16.19 -17.24
N SER A 24 6.35 -17.21 -18.02
CA SER A 24 5.90 -18.58 -17.81
C SER A 24 6.48 -19.18 -16.52
N LEU A 25 5.64 -19.96 -15.82
CA LEU A 25 6.08 -20.82 -14.74
C LEU A 25 7.06 -21.86 -15.28
N LYS A 26 8.24 -21.94 -14.68
CA LYS A 26 9.29 -22.90 -15.07
C LYS A 26 9.20 -24.19 -14.26
N LYS A 27 9.04 -24.08 -12.95
CA LYS A 27 8.96 -25.22 -12.04
C LYS A 27 8.31 -24.88 -10.72
N THR A 28 7.78 -25.90 -10.05
CA THR A 28 7.24 -25.83 -8.69
C THR A 28 8.00 -26.79 -7.78
N ILE A 29 8.39 -26.35 -6.59
CA ILE A 29 9.06 -27.15 -5.56
C ILE A 29 8.30 -26.95 -4.24
N GLY A 30 7.43 -27.88 -3.87
CA GLY A 30 6.54 -27.70 -2.72
C GLY A 30 5.64 -26.49 -2.91
N ILE A 31 5.79 -25.47 -2.05
CA ILE A 31 5.05 -24.19 -2.13
C ILE A 31 5.80 -23.12 -2.92
N LEU A 32 7.00 -23.40 -3.42
CA LEU A 32 7.81 -22.45 -4.18
C LEU A 32 7.53 -22.58 -5.67
N GLU A 33 7.13 -21.53 -6.30
CA GLU A 33 7.05 -21.39 -7.75
C GLU A 33 8.19 -20.53 -8.27
N ILE A 34 8.78 -20.94 -9.38
CA ILE A 34 9.89 -20.26 -10.03
C ILE A 34 9.52 -19.96 -11.47
N TYR A 35 9.65 -18.70 -11.85
CA TYR A 35 9.26 -18.18 -13.15
C TYR A 35 10.47 -17.72 -13.97
N GLY A 36 10.32 -17.82 -15.29
CA GLY A 36 11.31 -17.39 -16.27
C GLY A 36 12.49 -18.35 -16.42
N GLU A 37 13.15 -18.29 -17.57
CA GLU A 37 14.29 -19.17 -17.89
C GLU A 37 15.51 -18.88 -16.99
N ASP A 38 15.65 -17.64 -16.52
CA ASP A 38 16.74 -17.22 -15.65
C ASP A 38 16.48 -17.49 -14.15
N GLU A 39 15.29 -18.01 -13.79
CA GLU A 39 14.89 -18.39 -12.43
C GLU A 39 14.98 -17.23 -11.41
N ARG A 40 14.83 -15.99 -11.85
CA ARG A 40 14.95 -14.82 -11.00
C ARG A 40 13.71 -14.51 -10.17
N LEU A 41 12.54 -14.87 -10.68
CA LEU A 41 11.27 -14.56 -10.05
C LEU A 41 10.77 -15.79 -9.31
N CYS A 42 10.55 -15.64 -8.02
CA CYS A 42 10.13 -16.69 -7.11
C CYS A 42 8.85 -16.24 -6.39
N PHE A 43 7.93 -17.18 -6.18
CA PHE A 43 6.69 -16.91 -5.47
C PHE A 43 6.43 -18.00 -4.42
N ILE A 44 5.93 -17.59 -3.27
CA ILE A 44 5.46 -18.47 -2.19
C ILE A 44 4.04 -18.04 -1.83
N GLU A 45 3.07 -18.93 -2.04
CA GLU A 45 1.70 -18.73 -1.57
C GLU A 45 1.62 -19.12 -0.10
N GLU A 46 1.73 -18.15 0.78
CA GLU A 46 1.62 -18.36 2.24
C GLU A 46 1.27 -17.04 2.93
N ASP A 47 0.59 -17.13 4.08
CA ASP A 47 0.45 -15.95 4.97
C ASP A 47 1.83 -15.44 5.36
N PHE A 48 2.08 -14.16 5.10
CA PHE A 48 3.37 -13.53 5.32
C PHE A 48 3.87 -13.70 6.76
N ARG A 49 2.98 -13.64 7.76
CA ARG A 49 3.33 -13.85 9.17
C ARG A 49 3.89 -15.26 9.42
N VAL A 50 3.34 -16.27 8.76
CA VAL A 50 3.83 -17.66 8.86
C VAL A 50 5.24 -17.76 8.31
N THR A 51 5.48 -17.18 7.14
CA THR A 51 6.83 -17.14 6.55
C THR A 51 7.80 -16.37 7.43
N LEU A 52 7.43 -15.18 7.96
CA LEU A 52 8.28 -14.40 8.85
C LEU A 52 8.66 -15.18 10.12
N ASN A 53 7.70 -15.85 10.73
CA ASN A 53 7.94 -16.69 11.92
C ASN A 53 8.94 -17.80 11.63
N LYS A 54 8.79 -18.50 10.49
CA LYS A 54 9.74 -19.54 10.06
C LYS A 54 11.12 -18.96 9.81
N LEU A 55 11.22 -17.80 9.14
CA LEU A 55 12.49 -17.12 8.90
C LEU A 55 13.22 -16.77 10.21
N VAL A 56 12.50 -16.34 11.24
CA VAL A 56 13.07 -15.98 12.54
C VAL A 56 13.51 -17.21 13.34
N HIS A 57 12.71 -18.25 13.38
CA HIS A 57 12.89 -19.36 14.30
C HIS A 57 13.52 -20.62 13.69
N LYS A 58 13.65 -20.68 12.36
CA LYS A 58 14.20 -21.84 11.65
C LYS A 58 15.34 -21.42 10.74
N PRO A 59 16.59 -21.42 11.23
CA PRO A 59 17.74 -21.07 10.41
C PRO A 59 17.82 -21.90 9.13
N GLY A 60 17.98 -21.23 7.99
CA GLY A 60 18.07 -21.88 6.69
C GLY A 60 16.72 -22.36 6.13
N TYR A 61 15.58 -21.92 6.66
CA TYR A 61 14.26 -22.32 6.20
C TYR A 61 14.09 -22.26 4.69
N LEU A 62 14.42 -21.14 4.05
CA LEU A 62 14.30 -21.01 2.59
C LEU A 62 15.12 -22.03 1.84
N LYS A 63 16.35 -22.33 2.28
CA LYS A 63 17.23 -23.29 1.62
C LYS A 63 16.84 -24.73 1.89
N ASN A 64 16.58 -25.07 3.15
CA ASN A 64 16.45 -26.47 3.57
C ASN A 64 15.02 -27.01 3.37
N ASP A 65 14.01 -26.17 3.54
CA ASP A 65 12.61 -26.60 3.50
C ASP A 65 11.91 -26.17 2.20
N ILE A 66 12.27 -25.01 1.68
CA ILE A 66 11.65 -24.46 0.47
C ILE A 66 12.47 -24.80 -0.78
N GLY A 67 13.77 -25.06 -0.65
CA GLY A 67 14.66 -25.31 -1.78
C GLY A 67 15.16 -24.04 -2.46
N LEU A 68 14.97 -22.86 -1.83
CA LEU A 68 15.41 -21.58 -2.34
C LEU A 68 16.69 -21.13 -1.65
N ASP A 69 17.82 -21.30 -2.33
CA ASP A 69 19.13 -20.83 -1.83
C ASP A 69 19.32 -19.36 -2.22
N ILE A 70 19.02 -18.47 -1.30
CA ILE A 70 19.26 -17.03 -1.41
C ILE A 70 20.18 -16.57 -0.30
N GLY A 71 20.96 -15.56 -0.60
CA GLY A 71 21.80 -14.91 0.38
C GLY A 71 20.98 -14.05 1.35
N LYS A 72 21.63 -12.97 1.81
CA LYS A 72 20.95 -11.96 2.63
C LYS A 72 20.02 -11.12 1.75
N PHE A 73 18.84 -10.80 2.27
CA PHE A 73 17.94 -9.84 1.62
C PHE A 73 18.61 -8.46 1.52
N THR A 74 18.63 -7.90 0.33
CA THR A 74 19.12 -6.53 0.09
C THR A 74 17.98 -5.56 0.27
N ASP A 75 16.95 -5.67 -0.54
CA ASP A 75 15.80 -4.79 -0.54
C ASP A 75 14.53 -5.56 -0.12
N VAL A 76 13.74 -4.94 0.72
CA VAL A 76 12.47 -5.52 1.18
C VAL A 76 11.38 -4.49 1.05
N TYR A 77 10.35 -4.83 0.29
CA TYR A 77 9.16 -4.02 0.06
C TYR A 77 8.00 -4.65 0.81
N HIS A 78 7.52 -3.99 1.86
CA HIS A 78 6.46 -4.52 2.71
C HIS A 78 5.08 -4.05 2.25
N PHE A 79 4.50 -4.75 1.28
CA PHE A 79 3.15 -4.45 0.80
C PHE A 79 2.05 -5.33 1.40
N ALA A 80 2.41 -6.32 2.21
CA ALA A 80 1.43 -7.18 2.87
C ALA A 80 0.63 -6.38 3.89
N ALA A 81 -0.66 -6.24 3.66
CA ALA A 81 -1.58 -5.51 4.53
C ALA A 81 -3.03 -5.93 4.27
N ILE A 82 -3.88 -5.75 5.26
CA ILE A 82 -5.33 -5.88 5.11
C ILE A 82 -5.85 -4.51 4.69
N VAL A 83 -6.01 -4.31 3.39
CA VAL A 83 -6.43 -3.05 2.81
C VAL A 83 -7.74 -3.21 2.04
N GLY A 84 -8.51 -2.14 1.99
CA GLY A 84 -9.76 -2.09 1.23
C GLY A 84 -10.27 -0.67 1.12
N GLY A 85 -11.31 -0.49 0.31
CA GLY A 85 -12.01 0.79 0.20
C GLY A 85 -12.71 1.17 1.51
N ARG A 86 -13.33 2.34 1.54
CA ARG A 86 -14.02 2.90 2.73
C ARG A 86 -15.03 1.94 3.36
N ALA A 87 -15.73 1.16 2.53
CA ALA A 87 -16.72 0.19 3.00
C ALA A 87 -16.11 -0.89 3.92
N MET A 88 -14.87 -1.32 3.67
CA MET A 88 -14.17 -2.28 4.52
C MET A 88 -13.68 -1.62 5.82
N ILE A 89 -13.09 -0.43 5.73
CA ILE A 89 -12.56 0.29 6.89
C ILE A 89 -13.67 0.60 7.90
N ASP A 90 -14.85 1.01 7.42
CA ASP A 90 -16.00 1.32 8.27
C ASP A 90 -16.80 0.08 8.67
N GLY A 91 -16.85 -0.95 7.80
CA GLY A 91 -17.66 -2.14 8.00
C GLY A 91 -17.07 -3.16 8.94
N ASP A 92 -15.75 -3.36 8.91
CA ASP A 92 -15.04 -4.29 9.80
C ASP A 92 -13.69 -3.71 10.26
N PRO A 93 -13.73 -2.68 11.12
CA PRO A 93 -12.53 -2.01 11.60
C PRO A 93 -11.61 -2.91 12.44
N ILE A 94 -12.13 -3.98 13.05
CA ILE A 94 -11.32 -4.91 13.83
C ILE A 94 -10.52 -5.85 12.92
N GLN A 95 -11.09 -6.27 11.80
CA GLN A 95 -10.33 -7.03 10.79
C GLN A 95 -9.16 -6.20 10.26
N VAL A 96 -9.38 -4.92 9.97
CA VAL A 96 -8.30 -4.00 9.54
C VAL A 96 -7.22 -3.85 10.61
N ALA A 97 -7.57 -3.90 11.89
CA ALA A 97 -6.60 -3.84 12.98
C ALA A 97 -5.60 -5.02 13.02
N LEU A 98 -5.88 -6.11 12.30
CA LEU A 98 -4.91 -7.23 12.16
C LEU A 98 -3.62 -6.82 11.45
N ASP A 99 -3.60 -5.69 10.73
CA ASP A 99 -2.37 -5.10 10.21
C ASP A 99 -1.33 -4.87 11.30
N LEU A 100 -1.74 -4.55 12.53
CA LEU A 100 -0.82 -4.41 13.66
C LEU A 100 0.00 -5.68 13.91
N SER A 101 -0.60 -6.86 13.72
CA SER A 101 0.12 -8.13 13.87
C SER A 101 1.09 -8.37 12.72
N ILE A 102 0.70 -8.01 11.49
CA ILE A 102 1.55 -8.14 10.30
C ILE A 102 2.78 -7.23 10.45
N ASP A 103 2.56 -5.97 10.77
CA ASP A 103 3.62 -4.98 10.94
C ASP A 103 4.54 -5.32 12.13
N ALA A 104 3.99 -5.76 13.26
CA ALA A 104 4.77 -6.12 14.43
C ALA A 104 5.71 -7.30 14.15
N GLU A 105 5.22 -8.36 13.51
CA GLU A 105 6.02 -9.52 13.12
C GLU A 105 7.05 -9.16 12.03
N PHE A 106 6.67 -8.30 11.08
CA PHE A 106 7.59 -7.80 10.07
C PHE A 106 8.76 -7.03 10.70
N PHE A 107 8.52 -6.03 11.53
CA PHE A 107 9.59 -5.26 12.17
C PHE A 107 10.40 -6.10 13.17
N PHE A 108 9.78 -7.11 13.81
CA PHE A 108 10.53 -8.06 14.61
C PHE A 108 11.53 -8.85 13.75
N TRP A 109 11.09 -9.37 12.59
CA TRP A 109 11.96 -10.04 11.63
C TRP A 109 13.07 -9.09 11.10
N VAL A 110 12.72 -7.87 10.69
CA VAL A 110 13.67 -6.85 10.24
C VAL A 110 14.76 -6.60 11.27
N SER A 111 14.39 -6.48 12.54
CA SER A 111 15.35 -6.25 13.65
C SER A 111 16.37 -7.38 13.81
N ARG A 112 16.04 -8.61 13.42
CA ARG A 112 16.89 -9.81 13.54
C ARG A 112 17.71 -10.07 12.29
N HIS A 113 17.12 -9.93 11.12
CA HIS A 113 17.74 -10.26 9.83
C HIS A 113 18.49 -9.10 9.20
N LYS A 114 18.15 -7.86 9.56
CA LYS A 114 18.78 -6.63 9.12
C LYS A 114 19.02 -6.61 7.61
N PRO A 115 17.96 -6.61 6.79
CA PRO A 115 18.08 -6.39 5.36
C PRO A 115 18.77 -5.04 5.11
N GLN A 116 19.31 -4.85 3.91
CA GLN A 116 20.08 -3.65 3.62
C GLN A 116 19.18 -2.41 3.56
N ARG A 117 18.03 -2.52 2.87
CA ARG A 117 17.02 -1.45 2.76
C ARG A 117 15.62 -2.02 2.94
N VAL A 118 14.75 -1.26 3.56
CA VAL A 118 13.35 -1.64 3.81
C VAL A 118 12.45 -0.49 3.40
N LEU A 119 11.41 -0.78 2.61
CA LEU A 119 10.29 0.10 2.37
C LEU A 119 9.12 -0.27 3.28
N TYR A 120 8.58 0.72 3.99
CA TYR A 120 7.32 0.62 4.71
C TYR A 120 6.29 1.61 4.15
N PRO A 121 5.22 1.14 3.49
CA PRO A 121 4.13 1.99 3.02
C PRO A 121 3.14 2.27 4.15
N SER A 122 3.19 3.51 4.66
CA SER A 122 2.15 4.10 5.48
C SER A 122 1.00 4.61 4.60
N SER A 123 0.29 5.62 5.02
CA SER A 123 -0.85 6.21 4.31
C SER A 123 -1.12 7.62 4.77
N SER A 124 -1.78 8.42 3.93
CA SER A 124 -2.38 9.69 4.36
C SER A 124 -3.44 9.53 5.48
N ALA A 125 -3.98 8.32 5.67
CA ALA A 125 -4.89 8.00 6.78
C ALA A 125 -4.22 8.11 8.18
N ALA A 126 -2.89 8.12 8.25
CA ALA A 126 -2.13 8.35 9.49
C ALA A 126 -2.26 9.78 10.01
N TYR A 127 -2.64 10.74 9.16
CA TYR A 127 -2.87 12.12 9.57
C TYR A 127 -4.10 12.27 10.47
N PRO A 128 -4.07 13.24 11.42
CA PRO A 128 -5.24 13.57 12.24
C PRO A 128 -6.46 13.93 11.39
N VAL A 129 -7.60 13.30 11.70
CA VAL A 129 -8.89 13.59 10.98
C VAL A 129 -9.29 15.04 11.09
N SER A 130 -8.93 15.69 12.21
CA SER A 130 -9.20 17.12 12.44
C SER A 130 -8.55 18.05 11.41
N LEU A 131 -7.47 17.61 10.77
CA LEU A 131 -6.80 18.36 9.71
C LEU A 131 -7.44 18.14 8.32
N GLN A 132 -8.35 17.18 8.21
CA GLN A 132 -8.95 16.73 6.94
C GLN A 132 -10.45 17.07 6.86
N THR A 133 -10.89 18.14 7.50
CA THR A 133 -12.30 18.55 7.50
C THR A 133 -12.64 19.46 6.33
N ARG A 134 -13.94 19.51 5.95
CA ARG A 134 -14.43 20.41 4.89
C ARG A 134 -14.13 21.89 5.15
N ALA A 135 -14.00 22.29 6.41
CA ALA A 135 -13.74 23.67 6.80
C ALA A 135 -12.25 24.06 6.63
N ASN A 136 -11.37 23.09 6.59
CA ASN A 136 -9.91 23.30 6.53
C ASN A 136 -9.34 22.53 5.36
N THR A 137 -9.29 23.14 4.19
CA THR A 137 -8.49 22.63 3.07
C THR A 137 -7.07 23.09 3.28
N ILE A 138 -6.26 22.28 3.96
CA ILE A 138 -4.84 22.57 4.18
C ILE A 138 -4.00 21.53 3.43
N GLN A 139 -2.85 21.97 2.97
CA GLN A 139 -1.84 21.06 2.44
C GLN A 139 -1.12 20.40 3.61
N LEU A 140 -1.30 19.08 3.76
CA LEU A 140 -0.69 18.30 4.84
C LEU A 140 0.83 18.20 4.65
N LYS A 141 1.56 18.48 5.73
CA LYS A 141 3.02 18.37 5.78
C LYS A 141 3.42 17.21 6.68
N GLU A 142 4.58 16.65 6.46
CA GLU A 142 5.10 15.54 7.27
C GLU A 142 5.17 15.90 8.76
N SER A 143 5.46 17.17 9.07
CA SER A 143 5.51 17.72 10.45
C SER A 143 4.16 17.82 11.15
N ASP A 144 3.04 17.64 10.44
CA ASP A 144 1.71 17.68 11.05
C ASP A 144 1.39 16.40 11.84
N ILE A 145 2.24 15.38 11.73
CA ILE A 145 2.24 14.24 12.65
C ILE A 145 3.35 14.44 13.68
N ASP A 146 2.96 14.80 14.89
CA ASP A 146 3.83 14.87 16.05
C ASP A 146 3.50 13.76 17.06
N PHE A 147 4.41 12.82 17.25
CA PHE A 147 4.23 11.69 18.19
C PHE A 147 4.11 12.15 19.66
N ASN A 148 4.47 13.38 20.01
CA ASN A 148 4.28 13.93 21.33
C ASN A 148 2.90 14.59 21.52
N ASN A 149 2.22 14.92 20.43
CA ASN A 149 0.90 15.55 20.42
C ASN A 149 0.06 15.02 19.25
N MET A 150 -0.23 13.72 19.29
CA MET A 150 -0.96 13.05 18.22
C MET A 150 -2.44 13.42 18.24
N GLY A 151 -2.96 13.86 17.10
CA GLY A 151 -4.40 13.84 16.84
C GLY A 151 -4.89 12.44 16.51
N GLN A 152 -6.20 12.28 16.40
CA GLN A 152 -6.82 10.98 16.07
C GLN A 152 -6.71 10.71 14.56
N PRO A 153 -6.00 9.64 14.14
CA PRO A 153 -5.96 9.21 12.75
C PRO A 153 -7.28 8.53 12.31
N ASP A 154 -7.37 8.19 11.02
CA ASP A 154 -8.60 7.66 10.44
C ASP A 154 -8.86 6.21 10.86
N MET A 155 -9.76 6.02 11.81
CA MET A 155 -10.22 4.72 12.30
C MET A 155 -9.03 3.80 12.67
N THR A 156 -9.25 2.49 12.69
CA THR A 156 -8.20 1.50 12.95
C THR A 156 -7.11 1.51 11.87
N TYR A 157 -7.47 1.72 10.60
CA TYR A 157 -6.51 1.79 9.50
C TYR A 157 -5.46 2.89 9.70
N GLY A 158 -5.90 4.10 10.03
CA GLY A 158 -4.97 5.19 10.33
C GLY A 158 -4.07 4.90 11.53
N TRP A 159 -4.62 4.26 12.57
CA TRP A 159 -3.85 3.84 13.73
C TRP A 159 -2.82 2.75 13.42
N THR A 160 -3.16 1.76 12.56
CA THR A 160 -2.18 0.74 12.15
C THR A 160 -1.01 1.38 11.42
N LYS A 161 -1.30 2.26 10.45
CA LYS A 161 -0.27 2.94 9.66
C LYS A 161 0.61 3.85 10.52
N LEU A 162 0.02 4.63 11.42
CA LEU A 162 0.77 5.49 12.34
C LEU A 162 1.65 4.67 13.31
N THR A 163 1.15 3.53 13.78
CA THR A 163 1.94 2.60 14.62
C THR A 163 3.12 2.03 13.84
N GLY A 164 2.90 1.63 12.58
CA GLY A 164 3.97 1.14 11.71
C GLY A 164 5.06 2.18 11.45
N GLU A 165 4.71 3.46 11.28
CA GLU A 165 5.70 4.55 11.20
C GLU A 165 6.55 4.67 12.48
N PHE A 166 5.90 4.52 13.63
CA PHE A 166 6.63 4.53 14.90
C PHE A 166 7.58 3.33 15.01
N LEU A 167 7.13 2.13 14.60
CA LEU A 167 7.98 0.93 14.54
C LEU A 167 9.14 1.09 13.55
N ALA A 168 8.91 1.72 12.40
CA ALA A 168 9.94 2.01 11.41
C ALA A 168 11.04 2.90 12.02
N LYS A 169 10.67 4.01 12.66
CA LYS A 169 11.62 4.90 13.35
C LYS A 169 12.41 4.21 14.45
N ILE A 170 11.73 3.44 15.31
CA ILE A 170 12.41 2.69 16.37
C ILE A 170 13.37 1.66 15.79
N THR A 171 12.95 0.92 14.76
CA THR A 171 13.78 -0.12 14.14
C THR A 171 15.00 0.48 13.48
N ALA A 172 14.86 1.56 12.74
CA ALA A 172 16.00 2.28 12.16
C ALA A 172 16.98 2.75 13.24
N LYS A 173 16.45 3.43 14.26
CA LYS A 173 17.25 4.03 15.33
C LYS A 173 17.99 3.00 16.22
N HIS A 174 17.28 1.94 16.66
CA HIS A 174 17.82 1.01 17.65
C HIS A 174 18.53 -0.19 17.04
N TYR A 175 18.16 -0.60 15.82
CA TYR A 175 18.74 -1.77 15.17
C TYR A 175 19.67 -1.42 13.99
N GLY A 176 19.71 -0.15 13.58
CA GLY A 176 20.60 0.34 12.53
C GLY A 176 20.25 -0.20 11.15
N VAL A 177 18.96 -0.40 10.87
CA VAL A 177 18.45 -0.82 9.56
C VAL A 177 18.02 0.42 8.77
N SER A 178 18.37 0.49 7.50
CA SER A 178 17.92 1.53 6.59
C SER A 178 16.44 1.32 6.29
N ILE A 179 15.57 2.22 6.76
CA ILE A 179 14.13 2.13 6.54
C ILE A 179 13.64 3.42 5.90
N THR A 180 12.94 3.27 4.80
CA THR A 180 12.18 4.32 4.12
C THR A 180 10.72 4.15 4.43
N CYS A 181 10.07 5.19 4.92
CA CYS A 181 8.63 5.19 5.15
C CYS A 181 7.97 6.19 4.20
N ILE A 182 6.87 5.80 3.56
CA ILE A 182 6.13 6.66 2.62
C ILE A 182 4.67 6.78 3.02
N ARG A 183 4.06 7.94 2.74
CA ARG A 183 2.63 8.20 2.87
C ARG A 183 2.04 8.54 1.51
N PRO A 184 1.70 7.54 0.68
CA PRO A 184 0.99 7.82 -0.56
C PRO A 184 -0.40 8.38 -0.22
N PHE A 185 -0.81 9.38 -1.01
CA PHE A 185 -2.15 9.91 -0.95
C PHE A 185 -3.10 9.00 -1.75
N SER A 186 -4.01 9.54 -2.56
CA SER A 186 -4.93 8.68 -3.31
C SER A 186 -4.28 8.15 -4.58
N GLY A 187 -3.48 7.09 -4.44
CA GLY A 187 -2.87 6.39 -5.57
C GLY A 187 -3.93 5.79 -6.50
N TYR A 188 -3.67 5.82 -7.81
CA TYR A 188 -4.51 5.18 -8.81
C TYR A 188 -3.67 4.63 -9.98
N GLY A 189 -4.20 3.63 -10.67
CA GLY A 189 -3.60 2.99 -11.84
C GLY A 189 -4.53 1.97 -12.46
N GLU A 190 -4.10 1.34 -13.55
CA GLU A 190 -4.94 0.46 -14.39
C GLU A 190 -5.42 -0.79 -13.64
N ASP A 191 -4.60 -1.34 -12.76
CA ASP A 191 -4.89 -2.59 -12.05
C ASP A 191 -5.61 -2.39 -10.71
N GLN A 192 -5.97 -1.14 -10.37
CA GLN A 192 -6.66 -0.84 -9.12
C GLN A 192 -8.07 -1.46 -9.10
N ASP A 193 -8.44 -2.07 -7.96
CA ASP A 193 -9.77 -2.68 -7.77
C ASP A 193 -10.91 -1.66 -7.86
N TYR A 194 -12.04 -2.08 -8.43
CA TYR A 194 -13.23 -1.24 -8.61
C TYR A 194 -13.92 -0.78 -7.32
N SER A 195 -13.51 -1.26 -6.15
CA SER A 195 -13.95 -0.72 -4.87
C SER A 195 -13.37 0.67 -4.56
N TYR A 196 -12.31 1.08 -5.30
CA TYR A 196 -11.72 2.41 -5.18
C TYR A 196 -12.37 3.43 -6.12
N PRO A 197 -12.35 4.72 -5.73
CA PRO A 197 -13.11 5.75 -6.45
C PRO A 197 -12.72 5.91 -7.92
N THR A 198 -11.42 5.99 -8.23
CA THR A 198 -10.95 6.29 -9.59
C THR A 198 -11.41 5.24 -10.61
N PRO A 199 -11.11 3.93 -10.45
CA PRO A 199 -11.57 2.94 -11.41
C PRO A 199 -13.09 2.75 -11.38
N ALA A 200 -13.76 2.93 -10.24
CA ALA A 200 -15.21 2.88 -10.16
C ALA A 200 -15.87 3.99 -11.01
N ILE A 201 -15.37 5.22 -10.90
CA ILE A 201 -15.86 6.37 -11.66
C ILE A 201 -15.54 6.19 -13.14
N ALA A 202 -14.31 5.80 -13.50
CA ALA A 202 -13.90 5.55 -14.88
C ALA A 202 -14.82 4.51 -15.56
N ARG A 203 -15.05 3.37 -14.89
CA ARG A 203 -15.96 2.32 -15.38
C ARG A 203 -17.36 2.83 -15.63
N ARG A 204 -17.95 3.56 -14.68
CA ARG A 204 -19.30 4.12 -14.79
C ARG A 204 -19.41 5.16 -15.91
N ALA A 205 -18.33 5.95 -16.13
CA ALA A 205 -18.25 6.89 -17.24
C ALA A 205 -18.23 6.16 -18.59
N VAL A 206 -17.45 5.09 -18.74
CA VAL A 206 -17.42 4.25 -19.96
C VAL A 206 -18.79 3.67 -20.28
N PHE A 207 -19.55 3.25 -19.27
CA PHE A 207 -20.94 2.76 -19.43
C PHE A 207 -21.97 3.89 -19.61
N LYS A 208 -21.56 5.15 -19.64
CA LYS A 208 -22.41 6.33 -19.80
C LYS A 208 -23.59 6.37 -18.82
N GLU A 209 -23.30 6.11 -17.53
CA GLU A 209 -24.32 6.11 -16.47
C GLU A 209 -24.98 7.48 -16.34
N ALA A 210 -26.33 7.50 -16.36
CA ALA A 210 -27.11 8.73 -16.22
C ALA A 210 -28.42 8.46 -15.40
N PRO A 211 -28.68 9.21 -14.33
CA PRO A 211 -27.81 10.23 -13.74
C PRO A 211 -26.53 9.62 -13.12
N PHE A 212 -25.46 10.40 -13.06
CA PHE A 212 -24.23 9.96 -12.41
C PHE A 212 -24.33 10.21 -10.89
N GLU A 213 -24.62 9.17 -10.13
CA GLU A 213 -24.76 9.30 -8.68
C GLU A 213 -23.39 9.39 -7.99
N VAL A 214 -23.25 10.29 -7.02
CA VAL A 214 -22.03 10.48 -6.21
C VAL A 214 -22.37 10.49 -4.73
N TRP A 215 -21.61 9.73 -3.92
CA TRP A 215 -21.79 9.68 -2.48
C TRP A 215 -21.43 11.04 -1.85
N GLY A 216 -22.26 11.47 -0.90
CA GLY A 216 -22.17 12.81 -0.31
C GLY A 216 -22.48 13.89 -1.35
N SER A 217 -21.88 15.04 -1.20
CA SER A 217 -22.08 16.19 -2.11
C SER A 217 -21.26 16.10 -3.41
N GLY A 218 -20.24 15.25 -3.43
CA GLY A 218 -19.23 15.20 -4.50
C GLY A 218 -18.18 16.32 -4.45
N HIS A 219 -18.29 17.27 -3.50
CA HIS A 219 -17.29 18.33 -3.31
C HIS A 219 -16.12 17.93 -2.40
N GLN A 220 -16.23 16.76 -1.74
CA GLN A 220 -15.07 16.19 -1.07
C GLN A 220 -14.00 15.84 -2.09
N GLY A 221 -12.76 16.17 -1.77
CA GLY A 221 -11.63 15.98 -2.68
C GLY A 221 -10.56 15.04 -2.14
N ARG A 222 -9.68 14.65 -3.04
CA ARG A 222 -8.47 13.88 -2.76
C ARG A 222 -7.30 14.46 -3.55
N ASP A 223 -6.11 14.24 -3.06
CA ASP A 223 -4.88 14.41 -3.84
C ASP A 223 -4.63 13.07 -4.56
N PHE A 224 -4.89 13.04 -5.87
CA PHE A 224 -4.72 11.83 -6.68
C PHE A 224 -3.31 11.79 -7.28
N VAL A 225 -2.64 10.66 -7.18
CA VAL A 225 -1.29 10.44 -7.72
C VAL A 225 -1.24 9.16 -8.53
N HIS A 226 -0.68 9.21 -9.74
CA HIS A 226 -0.56 8.01 -10.58
C HIS A 226 0.43 7.01 -9.98
N ILE A 227 0.18 5.72 -10.21
CA ILE A 227 1.03 4.65 -9.65
C ILE A 227 2.49 4.75 -10.12
N ASP A 228 2.73 5.14 -11.36
CA ASP A 228 4.09 5.30 -11.88
C ASP A 228 4.86 6.38 -11.11
N ASP A 229 4.21 7.53 -10.83
CA ASP A 229 4.81 8.58 -10.00
C ASP A 229 5.07 8.10 -8.57
N VAL A 230 4.19 7.25 -8.02
CA VAL A 230 4.41 6.64 -6.70
C VAL A 230 5.62 5.73 -6.73
N LEU A 231 5.80 4.91 -7.77
CA LEU A 231 6.94 3.99 -7.91
C LEU A 231 8.26 4.76 -8.07
N ASP A 232 8.29 5.79 -8.91
CA ASP A 232 9.45 6.66 -9.07
C ASP A 232 9.84 7.35 -7.75
N CYS A 233 8.85 7.82 -7.00
CA CYS A 233 9.07 8.41 -5.69
C CYS A 233 9.61 7.38 -4.68
N ILE A 234 9.13 6.13 -4.71
CA ILE A 234 9.63 5.04 -3.85
C ILE A 234 11.11 4.79 -4.11
N GLU A 235 11.51 4.64 -5.36
CA GLU A 235 12.92 4.39 -5.72
C GLU A 235 13.82 5.53 -5.25
N LEU A 236 13.43 6.77 -5.53
CA LEU A 236 14.17 7.95 -5.07
C LEU A 236 14.23 8.07 -3.54
N ALA A 237 13.13 7.72 -2.85
CA ALA A 237 13.08 7.77 -1.41
C ALA A 237 13.97 6.71 -0.76
N MET A 238 13.98 5.48 -1.29
CA MET A 238 14.83 4.40 -0.78
C MET A 238 16.32 4.68 -0.92
N ASP A 239 16.70 5.56 -1.85
CA ASP A 239 18.08 6.00 -2.01
C ASP A 239 18.47 7.17 -1.08
N LYS A 240 17.52 7.88 -0.50
CA LYS A 240 17.77 9.13 0.23
C LYS A 240 17.31 9.15 1.69
N VAL A 241 16.31 8.36 2.03
CA VAL A 241 15.69 8.35 3.37
C VAL A 241 15.92 7.00 4.02
N HIS A 242 16.60 6.98 5.18
CA HIS A 242 17.10 5.74 5.79
C HIS A 242 16.74 5.61 7.28
N ASP A 243 16.12 6.62 7.86
CA ASP A 243 15.92 6.75 9.31
C ASP A 243 14.49 6.43 9.79
N GLY A 244 13.64 5.93 8.89
CA GLY A 244 12.23 5.65 9.15
C GLY A 244 11.36 6.91 9.19
N THR A 245 11.88 8.06 8.79
CA THR A 245 11.05 9.26 8.61
C THR A 245 10.10 9.06 7.45
N ALA A 246 8.81 9.30 7.69
CA ALA A 246 7.79 9.18 6.66
C ALA A 246 7.77 10.43 5.77
N ILE A 247 7.66 10.21 4.46
CA ILE A 247 7.54 11.26 3.44
C ILE A 247 6.22 11.14 2.68
N ASN A 248 5.64 12.26 2.34
CA ASN A 248 4.42 12.33 1.56
C ASN A 248 4.68 12.04 0.08
N ILE A 249 3.78 11.29 -0.54
CA ILE A 249 3.73 11.12 -2.01
C ILE A 249 2.36 11.58 -2.49
N GLY A 250 2.31 12.72 -3.15
CA GLY A 250 1.12 13.36 -3.69
C GLY A 250 1.50 14.49 -4.63
N GLN A 251 0.52 15.01 -5.37
CA GLN A 251 0.73 16.13 -6.29
C GLN A 251 0.62 17.50 -5.60
N GLY A 252 0.04 17.54 -4.40
CA GLY A 252 -0.26 18.80 -3.71
C GLY A 252 -1.49 19.52 -4.28
N VAL A 253 -2.30 18.84 -5.09
CA VAL A 253 -3.51 19.38 -5.73
C VAL A 253 -4.74 18.61 -5.25
N LEU A 254 -5.72 19.33 -4.73
CA LEU A 254 -6.99 18.75 -4.32
C LEU A 254 -7.94 18.70 -5.52
N THR A 255 -8.35 17.49 -5.93
CA THR A 255 -9.36 17.27 -6.95
C THR A 255 -10.63 16.74 -6.29
N SER A 256 -11.77 17.40 -6.51
CA SER A 256 -13.07 16.94 -6.01
C SER A 256 -13.58 15.75 -6.82
N PHE A 257 -14.47 14.94 -6.22
CA PHE A 257 -15.11 13.84 -6.97
C PHE A 257 -15.97 14.35 -8.13
N ARG A 258 -16.56 15.56 -8.03
CA ARG A 258 -17.27 16.16 -9.16
C ARG A 258 -16.36 16.48 -10.32
N GLU A 259 -15.20 17.07 -10.05
CA GLU A 259 -14.18 17.33 -11.09
C GLU A 259 -13.69 16.03 -11.70
N LEU A 260 -13.40 15.02 -10.88
CA LEU A 260 -12.97 13.70 -11.37
C LEU A 260 -14.04 13.05 -12.26
N ILE A 261 -15.32 13.07 -11.86
CA ILE A 261 -16.43 12.57 -12.66
C ILE A 261 -16.53 13.35 -13.97
N SER A 262 -16.46 14.67 -13.92
CA SER A 262 -16.53 15.51 -15.13
C SER A 262 -15.42 15.17 -16.13
N LEU A 263 -14.17 14.98 -15.65
CA LEU A 263 -13.05 14.58 -16.50
C LEU A 263 -13.30 13.23 -17.19
N PHE A 264 -13.71 12.20 -16.44
CA PHE A 264 -13.99 10.89 -17.02
C PHE A 264 -15.17 10.91 -17.99
N CYS A 265 -16.21 11.71 -17.70
CA CYS A 265 -17.36 11.85 -18.60
C CYS A 265 -16.97 12.59 -19.89
N GLU A 266 -16.12 13.59 -19.81
CA GLU A 266 -15.56 14.28 -20.98
C GLU A 266 -14.76 13.32 -21.87
N PHE A 267 -13.86 12.51 -21.29
CA PHE A 267 -13.13 11.47 -22.03
C PHE A 267 -14.05 10.42 -22.65
N ALA A 268 -15.18 10.11 -22.02
CA ALA A 268 -16.17 9.17 -22.53
C ALA A 268 -17.20 9.81 -23.50
N ASP A 269 -17.01 11.08 -23.85
CA ASP A 269 -17.86 11.86 -24.76
C ASP A 269 -19.35 11.82 -24.34
N TYR A 270 -19.64 12.24 -23.11
CA TYR A 270 -21.00 12.46 -22.62
C TYR A 270 -21.03 13.39 -21.41
N ASN A 271 -22.19 13.99 -21.11
CA ASN A 271 -22.36 14.96 -20.05
C ASN A 271 -23.64 14.65 -19.22
N PRO A 272 -23.54 13.79 -18.19
CA PRO A 272 -24.68 13.43 -17.37
C PRO A 272 -24.96 14.46 -16.26
N ASP A 273 -26.18 14.45 -15.74
CA ASP A 273 -26.48 15.11 -14.46
C ASP A 273 -25.77 14.38 -13.31
N ILE A 274 -24.97 15.11 -12.55
CA ILE A 274 -24.30 14.58 -11.33
C ILE A 274 -25.27 14.72 -10.16
N LYS A 275 -25.78 13.59 -9.67
CA LYS A 275 -26.75 13.51 -8.57
C LYS A 275 -26.08 13.17 -7.24
N PRO A 276 -26.04 14.08 -6.25
CA PRO A 276 -25.50 13.79 -4.94
C PRO A 276 -26.40 12.86 -4.13
N LEU A 277 -25.81 11.91 -3.42
CA LEU A 277 -26.46 11.02 -2.45
C LEU A 277 -26.02 11.45 -1.04
N LEU A 278 -26.73 12.41 -0.45
CA LEU A 278 -26.32 13.08 0.79
C LEU A 278 -26.39 12.19 2.05
N GLU A 279 -27.13 11.10 2.00
CA GLU A 279 -27.33 10.15 3.10
C GLU A 279 -26.25 9.02 3.14
N LYS A 280 -25.31 9.07 2.23
CA LYS A 280 -24.21 8.08 2.14
C LYS A 280 -22.85 8.68 2.39
#